data_81cb3e722a5bf817c95685e7ae8f24c1
#
_entry.id   81cb3e722a5bf817c95685e7ae8f24c1
#
_cell.length_a   1.000
_cell.length_b   1.000
_cell.length_c   1.000
_cell.angle_alpha   90.00
_cell.angle_beta   90.00
_cell.angle_gamma   90.00
#
_symmetry.space_group_name_H-M   'P 1'
#
loop_
_entity.id
_entity.type
_entity.pdbx_description
1 polymer ?
#
loop_
_entity_poly.entity_id
_entity_poly.type
_entity_poly.pdbx_seq_one_letter_code
_entity_poly.pdbx_strand_id
1 'polypeptide(L)'
;MRTNRGYRYTYDDLNRLVNAEYGEDNFSTGIGRYNERLGYDGNSNVTSLQRKGVTQEGSYGLIDDLRLGYDGNQLSKVEENAPAVMYAGSLDVKRSTSDIRYNANGSLTMDGTRDITHIDYDLYNNPLRIQFANGNETQYAYL
;
A
#
# COMPACT_ATOMS: atom_id res chain seq x y z
N MET A 1 -18.07 12.01 25.35
CA MET A 1 -18.92 12.12 24.16
C MET A 1 -18.32 11.23 23.07
N ARG A 2 -19.08 10.43 22.35
CA ARG A 2 -18.56 9.53 21.32
C ARG A 2 -18.48 10.30 20.00
N THR A 3 -17.26 10.55 19.48
CA THR A 3 -17.06 11.21 18.18
C THR A 3 -17.60 10.31 17.06
N ASN A 4 -18.47 10.85 16.22
CA ASN A 4 -18.95 10.16 15.02
C ASN A 4 -17.93 10.38 13.89
N ARG A 5 -17.50 9.30 13.22
CA ARG A 5 -16.48 9.33 12.16
C ARG A 5 -17.04 8.77 10.87
N GLY A 6 -16.66 9.34 9.73
CA GLY A 6 -17.14 8.88 8.44
C GLY A 6 -16.30 9.34 7.27
N TYR A 7 -16.66 8.83 6.09
CA TYR A 7 -16.06 9.20 4.81
C TYR A 7 -17.12 9.63 3.81
N ARG A 8 -16.75 10.59 2.96
CA ARG A 8 -17.43 10.91 1.71
C ARG A 8 -16.59 10.41 0.56
N TYR A 9 -17.21 9.68 -0.36
CA TYR A 9 -16.53 9.06 -1.47
C TYR A 9 -16.86 9.78 -2.77
N THR A 10 -15.83 9.95 -3.63
CA THR A 10 -15.97 10.45 -5.00
C THR A 10 -15.44 9.39 -5.95
N TYR A 11 -16.17 9.17 -7.03
CA TYR A 11 -15.85 8.18 -8.06
C TYR A 11 -15.64 8.86 -9.40
N ASP A 12 -14.87 8.23 -10.28
CA ASP A 12 -14.73 8.64 -11.67
C ASP A 12 -15.88 8.10 -12.56
N ASP A 13 -15.82 8.40 -13.86
CA ASP A 13 -16.84 7.99 -14.83
C ASP A 13 -16.91 6.45 -15.05
N LEU A 14 -15.90 5.70 -14.58
CA LEU A 14 -15.87 4.24 -14.58
C LEU A 14 -16.25 3.65 -13.23
N ASN A 15 -16.82 4.45 -12.30
CA ASN A 15 -17.20 4.07 -10.94
C ASN A 15 -16.02 3.58 -10.07
N ARG A 16 -14.79 4.06 -10.34
CA ARG A 16 -13.62 3.76 -9.52
C ARG A 16 -13.46 4.84 -8.45
N LEU A 17 -13.11 4.45 -7.23
CA LEU A 17 -12.89 5.38 -6.12
C LEU A 17 -11.67 6.27 -6.39
N VAL A 18 -11.84 7.58 -6.49
CA VAL A 18 -10.74 8.54 -6.71
C VAL A 18 -10.43 9.38 -5.46
N ASN A 19 -11.40 9.54 -4.56
CA ASN A 19 -11.18 10.27 -3.32
C ASN A 19 -12.07 9.75 -2.20
N ALA A 20 -11.50 9.54 -1.02
CA ALA A 20 -12.19 9.31 0.23
C ALA A 20 -11.86 10.46 1.19
N GLU A 21 -12.82 11.35 1.43
CA GLU A 21 -12.67 12.46 2.35
C GLU A 21 -13.14 12.07 3.75
N TYR A 22 -12.24 12.09 4.71
CA TYR A 22 -12.54 11.83 6.11
C TYR A 22 -13.12 13.06 6.82
N GLY A 23 -14.04 12.83 7.76
CA GLY A 23 -14.56 13.86 8.65
C GLY A 23 -15.15 13.29 9.93
N GLU A 24 -15.23 14.13 10.95
CA GLU A 24 -15.80 13.81 12.26
C GLU A 24 -17.02 14.72 12.52
N ASP A 25 -17.93 14.23 13.40
CA ASP A 25 -19.12 14.97 13.84
C ASP A 25 -19.92 15.58 12.68
N ASN A 26 -20.37 14.73 11.75
CA ASN A 26 -21.04 15.12 10.51
C ASN A 26 -20.21 16.06 9.62
N PHE A 27 -18.91 15.85 9.54
CA PHE A 27 -17.96 16.69 8.78
C PHE A 27 -17.87 18.15 9.27
N SER A 28 -18.06 18.37 10.56
CA SER A 28 -17.83 19.67 11.19
C SER A 28 -16.40 19.82 11.75
N THR A 29 -15.74 18.72 12.07
CA THR A 29 -14.37 18.68 12.61
C THR A 29 -13.54 17.57 11.98
N GLY A 30 -12.22 17.59 12.19
CA GLY A 30 -11.30 16.53 11.75
C GLY A 30 -11.22 16.32 10.24
N ILE A 31 -11.74 17.26 9.43
CA ILE A 31 -11.80 17.13 7.97
C ILE A 31 -10.41 16.93 7.39
N GLY A 32 -10.28 15.91 6.55
CA GLY A 32 -9.06 15.61 5.81
C GLY A 32 -7.96 14.88 6.56
N ARG A 33 -8.13 14.54 7.86
CA ARG A 33 -7.11 13.87 8.68
C ARG A 33 -6.65 12.53 8.12
N TYR A 34 -7.56 11.78 7.50
CA TYR A 34 -7.33 10.43 6.97
C TYR A 34 -7.82 10.31 5.51
N ASN A 35 -7.65 11.38 4.74
CA ASN A 35 -8.02 11.36 3.33
C ASN A 35 -7.18 10.38 2.54
N GLU A 36 -7.81 9.75 1.54
CA GLU A 36 -7.15 8.93 0.54
C GLU A 36 -7.49 9.42 -0.86
N ARG A 37 -6.51 9.36 -1.76
CA ARG A 37 -6.68 9.67 -3.18
C ARG A 37 -6.03 8.60 -4.03
N LEU A 38 -6.73 8.19 -5.09
CA LEU A 38 -6.28 7.15 -5.99
C LEU A 38 -6.30 7.66 -7.44
N GLY A 39 -5.30 7.24 -8.21
CA GLY A 39 -5.25 7.41 -9.65
C GLY A 39 -5.13 6.06 -10.34
N TYR A 40 -5.60 5.96 -11.58
CA TYR A 40 -5.68 4.70 -12.31
C TYR A 40 -5.17 4.86 -13.74
N ASP A 41 -4.73 3.75 -14.33
CA ASP A 41 -4.51 3.65 -15.77
C ASP A 41 -5.78 3.20 -16.53
N GLY A 42 -5.65 3.00 -17.85
CA GLY A 42 -6.73 2.54 -18.70
C GLY A 42 -7.21 1.12 -18.40
N ASN A 43 -6.38 0.29 -17.77
CA ASN A 43 -6.70 -1.08 -17.35
C ASN A 43 -7.27 -1.16 -15.94
N SER A 44 -7.46 0.01 -15.29
CA SER A 44 -7.91 0.14 -13.90
C SER A 44 -6.88 -0.32 -12.85
N ASN A 45 -5.61 -0.43 -13.22
CA ASN A 45 -4.54 -0.58 -12.23
C ASN A 45 -4.36 0.73 -11.46
N VAL A 46 -4.16 0.66 -10.15
CA VAL A 46 -3.89 1.83 -9.32
C VAL A 46 -2.47 2.34 -9.60
N THR A 47 -2.31 3.51 -10.23
CA THR A 47 -1.00 4.10 -10.58
C THR A 47 -0.49 5.08 -9.54
N SER A 48 -1.37 5.62 -8.71
CA SER A 48 -1.00 6.48 -7.58
C SER A 48 -1.93 6.28 -6.40
N LEU A 49 -1.36 6.38 -5.21
CA LEU A 49 -2.10 6.36 -3.95
C LEU A 49 -1.49 7.38 -2.99
N GLN A 50 -2.31 8.32 -2.54
CA GLN A 50 -1.94 9.23 -1.45
C GLN A 50 -2.81 8.95 -0.24
N ARG A 51 -2.18 8.81 0.94
CA ARG A 51 -2.90 8.68 2.21
C ARG A 51 -2.42 9.71 3.22
N LYS A 52 -3.37 10.29 3.94
CA LYS A 52 -3.10 11.11 5.12
C LYS A 52 -3.33 10.32 6.39
N GLY A 53 -2.59 10.65 7.42
CA GLY A 53 -2.72 10.02 8.74
C GLY A 53 -1.95 10.81 9.79
N VAL A 54 -1.76 10.20 10.95
CA VAL A 54 -1.00 10.80 12.06
C VAL A 54 0.48 10.82 11.72
N THR A 55 1.10 12.00 11.70
CA THR A 55 2.53 12.20 11.45
C THR A 55 3.34 12.36 12.74
N GLN A 56 2.70 12.90 13.77
CA GLN A 56 3.18 12.97 15.16
C GLN A 56 1.98 13.18 16.08
N GLU A 57 2.17 13.14 17.40
CA GLU A 57 1.08 13.33 18.35
C GLU A 57 0.32 14.64 18.06
N GLY A 58 -1.00 14.53 17.83
CA GLY A 58 -1.89 15.65 17.52
C GLY A 58 -1.77 16.27 16.13
N SER A 59 -0.85 15.79 15.28
CA SER A 59 -0.64 16.30 13.91
C SER A 59 -0.98 15.26 12.85
N TYR A 60 -1.55 15.76 11.73
CA TYR A 60 -1.96 14.94 10.59
C TYR A 60 -1.35 15.48 9.30
N GLY A 61 -0.90 14.59 8.44
CA GLY A 61 -0.26 14.94 7.18
C GLY A 61 -0.23 13.77 6.21
N LEU A 62 0.50 13.94 5.12
CA LEU A 62 0.73 12.89 4.14
C LEU A 62 1.64 11.83 4.76
N ILE A 63 1.19 10.57 4.77
CA ILE A 63 1.94 9.41 5.25
C ILE A 63 2.39 8.52 4.10
N ASP A 64 1.65 8.47 2.99
CA ASP A 64 2.06 7.80 1.77
C ASP A 64 1.80 8.70 0.55
N ASP A 65 2.73 8.71 -0.40
CA ASP A 65 2.61 9.26 -1.75
C ASP A 65 3.21 8.27 -2.75
N LEU A 66 2.48 7.20 -2.99
CA LEU A 66 2.94 6.07 -3.78
C LEU A 66 2.76 6.31 -5.27
N ARG A 67 3.78 5.94 -6.04
CA ARG A 67 3.72 5.71 -7.48
C ARG A 67 3.89 4.23 -7.74
N LEU A 68 2.96 3.64 -8.49
CA LEU A 68 2.93 2.22 -8.79
C LEU A 68 3.16 2.01 -10.28
N GLY A 69 4.19 1.23 -10.61
CA GLY A 69 4.55 0.86 -11.97
C GLY A 69 4.15 -0.59 -12.26
N TYR A 70 3.72 -0.85 -13.49
CA TYR A 70 3.22 -2.16 -13.92
C TYR A 70 3.97 -2.65 -15.15
N ASP A 71 4.07 -3.98 -15.27
CA ASP A 71 4.36 -4.70 -16.51
C ASP A 71 3.09 -5.44 -16.91
N GLY A 72 2.39 -4.94 -17.95
CA GLY A 72 1.00 -5.33 -18.20
C GLY A 72 0.09 -4.98 -17.02
N ASN A 73 -0.46 -5.99 -16.35
CA ASN A 73 -1.29 -5.84 -15.15
C ASN A 73 -0.57 -6.33 -13.88
N GLN A 74 0.72 -6.67 -13.96
CA GLN A 74 1.50 -7.08 -12.80
C GLN A 74 2.23 -5.88 -12.20
N LEU A 75 2.05 -5.63 -10.91
CA LEU A 75 2.76 -4.58 -10.20
C LEU A 75 4.26 -4.90 -10.18
N SER A 76 5.09 -4.06 -10.79
CA SER A 76 6.53 -4.28 -10.91
C SER A 76 7.38 -3.35 -10.04
N LYS A 77 6.82 -2.20 -9.65
CA LYS A 77 7.54 -1.17 -8.92
C LYS A 77 6.63 -0.38 -8.01
N VAL A 78 7.13 -0.04 -6.81
CA VAL A 78 6.51 0.91 -5.89
C VAL A 78 7.54 1.97 -5.52
N GLU A 79 7.19 3.24 -5.70
CA GLU A 79 7.98 4.39 -5.28
C GLU A 79 7.22 5.15 -4.20
N GLU A 80 7.86 5.37 -3.04
CA GLU A 80 7.32 6.17 -1.94
C GLU A 80 7.99 7.55 -1.94
N ASN A 81 7.19 8.61 -2.10
CA ASN A 81 7.66 9.98 -2.19
C ASN A 81 7.28 10.85 -0.98
N ALA A 82 6.41 10.36 -0.08
CA ALA A 82 6.09 11.09 1.13
C ALA A 82 7.29 11.20 2.08
N PRO A 83 7.34 12.23 2.94
CA PRO A 83 8.33 12.28 4.02
C PRO A 83 8.17 11.07 4.95
N ALA A 84 9.29 10.47 5.37
CA ALA A 84 9.24 9.36 6.33
C ALA A 84 8.53 9.77 7.61
N VAL A 85 7.58 8.95 8.07
CA VAL A 85 6.82 9.16 9.29
C VAL A 85 7.33 8.21 10.37
N MET A 86 7.91 8.75 11.44
CA MET A 86 8.49 7.96 12.54
C MET A 86 7.55 7.80 13.74
N TYR A 87 6.25 8.05 13.55
CA TYR A 87 5.26 7.87 14.62
C TYR A 87 4.85 6.40 14.73
N ALA A 88 4.96 5.83 15.94
CA ALA A 88 4.74 4.41 16.18
C ALA A 88 3.32 3.88 15.86
N GLY A 89 2.34 4.76 15.70
CA GLY A 89 0.97 4.43 15.27
C GLY A 89 0.72 4.63 13.77
N SER A 90 1.73 5.01 13.01
CA SER A 90 1.65 5.20 11.57
C SER A 90 1.78 3.86 10.84
N LEU A 91 0.91 3.64 9.85
CA LEU A 91 1.00 2.50 8.91
C LEU A 91 1.69 2.95 7.61
N ASP A 92 2.84 3.60 7.76
CA ASP A 92 3.65 4.12 6.66
C ASP A 92 4.25 2.98 5.82
N VAL A 93 4.19 3.10 4.49
CA VAL A 93 4.93 2.21 3.58
C VAL A 93 6.40 2.58 3.62
N LYS A 94 7.28 1.58 3.71
CA LYS A 94 8.73 1.84 3.76
C LYS A 94 9.18 2.67 2.56
N ARG A 95 9.93 3.73 2.85
CA ARG A 95 10.49 4.62 1.85
C ARG A 95 11.60 3.91 1.07
N SER A 96 11.25 3.36 -0.07
CA SER A 96 12.22 2.84 -1.04
C SER A 96 11.59 2.74 -2.41
N THR A 97 12.40 2.86 -3.45
CA THR A 97 12.04 2.35 -4.75
C THR A 97 12.17 0.83 -4.67
N SER A 98 11.05 0.14 -4.65
CA SER A 98 11.03 -1.31 -4.41
C SER A 98 10.60 -2.05 -5.67
N ASP A 99 11.44 -2.96 -6.12
CA ASP A 99 11.13 -3.89 -7.20
C ASP A 99 10.24 -5.02 -6.68
N ILE A 100 9.29 -5.41 -7.52
CA ILE A 100 8.43 -6.56 -7.32
C ILE A 100 8.62 -7.47 -8.53
N ARG A 101 8.86 -8.76 -8.32
CA ARG A 101 9.15 -9.73 -9.38
C ARG A 101 8.30 -10.98 -9.26
N TYR A 102 8.03 -11.57 -10.41
CA TYR A 102 7.22 -12.78 -10.54
C TYR A 102 7.96 -13.84 -11.36
N ASN A 103 7.60 -15.09 -11.18
CA ASN A 103 8.04 -16.18 -12.04
C ASN A 103 7.12 -16.29 -13.29
N ALA A 104 7.44 -17.23 -14.18
CA ALA A 104 6.68 -17.45 -15.40
C ALA A 104 5.21 -17.87 -15.16
N ASN A 105 4.89 -18.39 -13.99
CA ASN A 105 3.52 -18.75 -13.57
C ASN A 105 2.74 -17.57 -12.96
N GLY A 106 3.37 -16.39 -12.85
CA GLY A 106 2.77 -15.21 -12.24
C GLY A 106 2.83 -15.19 -10.71
N SER A 107 3.59 -16.10 -10.08
CA SER A 107 3.76 -16.10 -8.62
C SER A 107 4.86 -15.15 -8.21
N LEU A 108 4.65 -14.45 -7.10
CA LEU A 108 5.58 -13.47 -6.54
C LEU A 108 6.91 -14.13 -6.14
N THR A 109 8.05 -13.65 -6.66
CA THR A 109 9.38 -14.16 -6.30
C THR A 109 10.22 -13.18 -5.49
N MET A 110 9.87 -11.89 -5.52
CA MET A 110 10.53 -10.82 -4.78
C MET A 110 9.55 -9.69 -4.49
N ASP A 111 9.58 -9.14 -3.27
CA ASP A 111 8.81 -7.95 -2.88
C ASP A 111 9.67 -7.04 -1.99
N GLY A 112 10.28 -6.03 -2.60
CA GLY A 112 11.13 -5.07 -1.89
C GLY A 112 10.36 -4.20 -0.90
N THR A 113 9.04 -4.04 -1.03
CA THR A 113 8.21 -3.28 -0.07
C THR A 113 8.12 -3.98 1.30
N ARG A 114 8.34 -5.30 1.32
CA ARG A 114 8.30 -6.17 2.51
C ARG A 114 9.64 -6.77 2.88
N ASP A 115 10.73 -6.29 2.28
CA ASP A 115 12.08 -6.85 2.42
C ASP A 115 12.17 -8.34 2.00
N ILE A 116 11.25 -8.84 1.17
CA ILE A 116 11.30 -10.20 0.64
C ILE A 116 12.26 -10.23 -0.53
N THR A 117 13.35 -10.98 -0.39
CA THR A 117 14.40 -11.10 -1.40
C THR A 117 14.20 -12.30 -2.32
N HIS A 118 13.56 -13.36 -1.82
CA HIS A 118 13.29 -14.56 -2.61
C HIS A 118 12.13 -15.38 -2.03
N ILE A 119 11.35 -16.02 -2.93
CA ILE A 119 10.33 -16.99 -2.58
C ILE A 119 10.53 -18.24 -3.45
N ASP A 120 10.71 -19.40 -2.82
CA ASP A 120 10.75 -20.70 -3.47
C ASP A 120 9.35 -21.34 -3.47
N TYR A 121 9.02 -22.04 -4.54
CA TYR A 121 7.74 -22.73 -4.74
C TYR A 121 7.95 -24.22 -5.07
N ASP A 122 6.99 -25.06 -4.70
CA ASP A 122 6.91 -26.43 -5.16
C ASP A 122 6.31 -26.53 -6.57
N LEU A 123 6.18 -27.76 -7.10
CA LEU A 123 5.61 -28.02 -8.42
C LEU A 123 4.11 -27.66 -8.54
N TYR A 124 3.41 -27.51 -7.43
CA TYR A 124 2.00 -27.14 -7.35
C TYR A 124 1.82 -25.65 -7.07
N ASN A 125 2.93 -24.87 -7.11
CA ASN A 125 2.94 -23.43 -6.87
C ASN A 125 2.57 -23.04 -5.42
N ASN A 126 2.85 -23.92 -4.45
CA ASN A 126 2.78 -23.60 -3.03
C ASN A 126 4.12 -23.01 -2.58
N PRO A 127 4.16 -21.92 -1.79
CA PRO A 127 5.41 -21.37 -1.28
C PRO A 127 6.07 -22.34 -0.30
N LEU A 128 7.33 -22.69 -0.54
CA LEU A 128 8.14 -23.55 0.35
C LEU A 128 8.97 -22.73 1.32
N ARG A 129 9.53 -21.61 0.86
CA ARG A 129 10.41 -20.77 1.65
C ARG A 129 10.31 -19.31 1.22
N ILE A 130 10.26 -18.41 2.20
CA ILE A 130 10.35 -16.96 2.01
C ILE A 130 11.63 -16.49 2.71
N GLN A 131 12.51 -15.78 1.99
CA GLN A 131 13.73 -15.19 2.50
C GLN A 131 13.60 -13.67 2.59
N PHE A 132 14.13 -13.10 3.67
CA PHE A 132 14.09 -11.66 3.94
C PHE A 132 15.49 -11.05 3.90
N ALA A 133 15.58 -9.74 3.60
CA ALA A 133 16.83 -8.99 3.50
C ALA A 133 17.67 -9.00 4.80
N ASN A 134 17.04 -9.18 5.96
CA ASN A 134 17.72 -9.28 7.25
C ASN A 134 18.31 -10.68 7.55
N GLY A 135 18.22 -11.62 6.59
CA GLY A 135 18.67 -13.00 6.73
C GLY A 135 17.67 -13.95 7.41
N ASN A 136 16.52 -13.46 7.85
CA ASN A 136 15.46 -14.33 8.36
C ASN A 136 14.80 -15.09 7.21
N GLU A 137 14.20 -16.24 7.55
CA GLU A 137 13.38 -17.01 6.61
C GLU A 137 12.15 -17.62 7.28
N THR A 138 11.13 -17.87 6.47
CA THR A 138 9.94 -18.63 6.83
C THR A 138 9.88 -19.85 5.94
N GLN A 139 9.70 -21.04 6.53
CA GLN A 139 9.53 -22.30 5.80
C GLN A 139 8.14 -22.86 6.00
N TYR A 140 7.59 -23.47 4.95
CA TYR A 140 6.28 -24.11 4.95
C TYR A 140 6.42 -25.61 4.68
N ALA A 141 5.67 -26.41 5.42
CA ALA A 141 5.52 -27.85 5.18
C ALA A 141 4.04 -28.14 4.91
N TYR A 142 3.78 -28.85 3.82
CA TYR A 142 2.44 -29.28 3.43
C TYR A 142 2.28 -30.78 3.71
N LEU A 143 1.15 -31.15 4.29
CA LEU A 143 0.79 -32.54 4.64
C LEU A 143 -0.13 -33.14 3.59
#